data_4c4da6be5f3ca445f6a0779ab68cb96b
#
_entry.id   4c4da6be5f3ca445f6a0779ab68cb96b
#
_cell.length_a   1.000
_cell.length_b   1.000
_cell.length_c   1.000
_cell.angle_alpha   90.00
_cell.angle_beta   90.00
_cell.angle_gamma   90.00
#
_symmetry.space_group_name_H-M   'P 1'
#
loop_
_entity.id
_entity.type
_entity.pdbx_description
1 polymer ?
#
loop_
_entity_poly.entity_id
_entity_poly.type
_entity_poly.pdbx_seq_one_letter_code
_entity_poly.pdbx_strand_id
1 'polypeptide(L)'
;MEYSYPLNTDWTTQEMVDVVQFFEAIEAAYEKGIKREDFLARYRRFKEIVPSQAEEKSILRDFEQASRYVGYKAVKAAREANEGAVIRL
;
A
#
# COMPACT_ATOMS: atom_id res chain seq x y z
N MET A 1 9.08 14.39 3.13
CA MET A 1 10.35 13.66 2.92
C MET A 1 10.27 12.93 1.59
N GLU A 2 11.27 13.11 0.74
CA GLU A 2 11.28 12.47 -0.56
C GLU A 2 12.01 11.13 -0.48
N TYR A 3 11.43 10.13 -1.08
CA TYR A 3 12.02 8.79 -1.18
C TYR A 3 11.50 8.12 -2.45
N SER A 4 12.23 7.11 -2.91
CA SER A 4 11.84 6.34 -4.10
C SER A 4 10.98 5.16 -3.68
N TYR A 5 9.93 4.92 -4.45
CA TYR A 5 9.09 3.73 -4.24
C TYR A 5 9.82 2.48 -4.77
N PRO A 6 9.67 1.34 -4.11
CA PRO A 6 10.25 0.08 -4.60
C PRO A 6 9.42 -0.45 -5.78
N LEU A 7 9.88 -0.20 -6.98
CA LEU A 7 9.21 -0.61 -8.21
C LEU A 7 10.02 -1.68 -8.94
N ASN A 8 9.31 -2.61 -9.58
CA ASN A 8 9.93 -3.65 -10.38
C ASN A 8 9.84 -3.25 -11.85
N THR A 9 10.98 -3.25 -12.54
CA THR A 9 11.05 -2.84 -13.94
C THR A 9 10.33 -3.81 -14.88
N ASP A 10 10.01 -5.02 -14.41
CA ASP A 10 9.23 -5.98 -15.20
C ASP A 10 7.73 -5.65 -15.24
N TRP A 11 7.28 -4.74 -14.39
CA TRP A 11 5.88 -4.29 -14.42
C TRP A 11 5.63 -3.37 -15.60
N THR A 12 4.41 -3.42 -16.13
CA THR A 12 3.99 -2.44 -17.13
C THR A 12 3.90 -1.06 -16.50
N THR A 13 3.83 -0.02 -17.33
CA THR A 13 3.65 1.35 -16.83
C THR A 13 2.39 1.47 -15.98
N GLN A 14 1.28 0.86 -16.44
CA GLN A 14 0.03 0.92 -15.68
C GLN A 14 0.15 0.19 -14.35
N GLU A 15 0.84 -0.95 -14.33
CA GLU A 15 1.07 -1.68 -13.08
C GLU A 15 1.90 -0.86 -12.10
N MET A 16 2.92 -0.16 -12.59
CA MET A 16 3.71 0.74 -11.73
C MET A 16 2.86 1.84 -11.13
N VAL A 17 1.98 2.45 -11.94
CA VAL A 17 1.07 3.49 -11.45
C VAL A 17 0.16 2.93 -10.37
N ASP A 18 -0.40 1.74 -10.57
CA ASP A 18 -1.32 1.14 -9.62
C ASP A 18 -0.63 0.77 -8.31
N VAL A 19 0.63 0.30 -8.39
CA VAL A 19 1.42 0.00 -7.18
C VAL A 19 1.75 1.28 -6.42
N VAL A 20 2.11 2.36 -7.12
CA VAL A 20 2.36 3.66 -6.49
C VAL A 20 1.09 4.15 -5.78
N GLN A 21 -0.08 3.96 -6.37
CA GLN A 21 -1.34 4.34 -5.72
C GLN A 21 -1.56 3.58 -4.42
N PHE A 22 -1.15 2.31 -4.35
CA PHE A 22 -1.22 1.55 -3.10
C PHE A 22 -0.26 2.14 -2.06
N PHE A 23 0.97 2.47 -2.43
CA PHE A 23 1.89 3.13 -1.50
C PHE A 23 1.33 4.46 -1.01
N GLU A 24 0.73 5.23 -1.91
CA GLU A 24 0.09 6.50 -1.54
C GLU A 24 -1.08 6.28 -0.56
N ALA A 25 -1.79 5.16 -0.69
CA ALA A 25 -2.84 4.82 0.25
C ALA A 25 -2.28 4.54 1.65
N ILE A 26 -1.12 3.87 1.75
CA ILE A 26 -0.45 3.66 3.03
C ILE A 26 -0.04 5.01 3.62
N GLU A 27 0.56 5.88 2.80
CA GLU A 27 0.94 7.22 3.24
C GLU A 27 -0.27 7.99 3.76
N ALA A 28 -1.38 7.95 3.03
CA ALA A 28 -2.59 8.63 3.44
C ALA A 28 -3.12 8.11 4.78
N ALA A 29 -3.05 6.81 5.01
CA ALA A 29 -3.48 6.23 6.29
C ALA A 29 -2.69 6.80 7.45
N TYR A 30 -1.40 7.07 7.26
CA TYR A 30 -0.55 7.64 8.31
C TYR A 30 -0.69 9.15 8.43
N GLU A 31 -0.97 9.84 7.32
CA GLU A 31 -0.84 11.30 7.28
C GLU A 31 -2.16 12.05 7.42
N LYS A 32 -3.23 11.55 6.81
CA LYS A 32 -4.50 12.27 6.78
C LYS A 32 -5.74 11.40 6.91
N GLY A 33 -5.57 10.09 6.81
CA GLY A 33 -6.68 9.15 6.79
C GLY A 33 -7.14 8.83 5.37
N ILE A 34 -7.69 7.64 5.18
CA ILE A 34 -8.21 7.19 3.90
C ILE A 34 -9.41 6.28 4.16
N LYS A 35 -10.42 6.36 3.31
CA LYS A 35 -11.57 5.47 3.43
C LYS A 35 -11.14 4.02 3.26
N ARG A 36 -11.70 3.16 4.11
CA ARG A 36 -11.42 1.73 4.10
C ARG A 36 -11.57 1.13 2.70
N GLU A 37 -12.67 1.43 2.02
CA GLU A 37 -12.97 0.88 0.70
C GLU A 37 -11.95 1.31 -0.34
N ASP A 38 -11.51 2.56 -0.28
CA ASP A 38 -10.47 3.06 -1.19
C ASP A 38 -9.14 2.36 -0.96
N PHE A 39 -8.76 2.20 0.32
CA PHE A 39 -7.54 1.50 0.66
C PHE A 39 -7.58 0.05 0.17
N LEU A 40 -8.67 -0.66 0.45
CA LEU A 40 -8.78 -2.08 0.08
C LEU A 40 -8.82 -2.28 -1.43
N ALA A 41 -9.42 -1.35 -2.18
CA ALA A 41 -9.43 -1.44 -3.64
C ALA A 41 -8.00 -1.35 -4.19
N ARG A 42 -7.20 -0.45 -3.66
CA ARG A 42 -5.81 -0.29 -4.07
C ARG A 42 -4.95 -1.48 -3.64
N TYR A 43 -5.18 -2.00 -2.45
CA TYR A 43 -4.49 -3.19 -1.97
C TYR A 43 -4.83 -4.41 -2.84
N ARG A 44 -6.10 -4.58 -3.20
CA ARG A 44 -6.54 -5.69 -4.06
C ARG A 44 -5.83 -5.65 -5.41
N ARG A 45 -5.73 -4.46 -6.01
CA ARG A 45 -5.03 -4.30 -7.28
C ARG A 45 -3.54 -4.62 -7.12
N PHE A 46 -2.92 -4.16 -6.03
CA PHE A 46 -1.53 -4.48 -5.73
C PHE A 46 -1.33 -6.01 -5.67
N LYS A 47 -2.26 -6.74 -5.04
CA LYS A 47 -2.15 -8.20 -4.93
C LYS A 47 -2.34 -8.90 -6.27
N GLU A 48 -3.05 -8.31 -7.21
CA GLU A 48 -3.12 -8.85 -8.57
C GLU A 48 -1.78 -8.74 -9.28
N ILE A 49 -1.06 -7.66 -9.04
CA ILE A 49 0.26 -7.43 -9.65
C ILE A 49 1.34 -8.25 -8.93
N VAL A 50 1.23 -8.36 -7.61
CA VAL A 50 2.21 -9.05 -6.75
C VAL A 50 1.50 -10.13 -5.94
N PRO A 51 1.16 -11.28 -6.56
CA PRO A 51 0.44 -12.34 -5.85
C PRO A 51 1.31 -13.09 -4.84
N SER A 52 2.63 -13.07 -5.00
CA SER A 52 3.55 -13.77 -4.10
C SER A 52 3.64 -13.07 -2.75
N GLN A 53 3.39 -13.81 -1.65
CA GLN A 53 3.55 -13.26 -0.31
C GLN A 53 4.99 -12.88 0.00
N ALA A 54 5.94 -13.66 -0.48
CA ALA A 54 7.35 -13.36 -0.27
C ALA A 54 7.75 -12.05 -0.93
N GLU A 55 7.30 -11.84 -2.17
CA GLU A 55 7.56 -10.60 -2.89
C GLU A 55 6.85 -9.42 -2.23
N GLU A 56 5.61 -9.61 -1.80
CA GLU A 56 4.87 -8.57 -1.08
C GLU A 56 5.61 -8.15 0.19
N LYS A 57 6.09 -9.10 0.99
CA LYS A 57 6.85 -8.80 2.21
C LYS A 57 8.11 -8.02 1.89
N SER A 58 8.83 -8.41 0.83
CA SER A 58 10.05 -7.73 0.43
C SER A 58 9.77 -6.29 0.02
N ILE A 59 8.74 -6.08 -0.79
CA ILE A 59 8.36 -4.75 -1.27
C ILE A 59 7.93 -3.86 -0.10
N LEU A 60 7.09 -4.39 0.80
CA LEU A 60 6.61 -3.60 1.94
C LEU A 60 7.74 -3.29 2.92
N ARG A 61 8.71 -4.20 3.08
CA ARG A 61 9.88 -3.93 3.90
C ARG A 61 10.73 -2.81 3.29
N ASP A 62 10.94 -2.84 1.98
CA ASP A 62 11.70 -1.79 1.31
C ASP A 62 10.99 -0.44 1.42
N PHE A 63 9.66 -0.44 1.29
CA PHE A 63 8.87 0.78 1.47
C PHE A 63 8.96 1.30 2.91
N GLU A 64 8.90 0.40 3.90
CA GLU A 64 9.02 0.80 5.30
C GLU A 64 10.41 1.40 5.59
N GLN A 65 11.47 0.82 5.05
CA GLN A 65 12.81 1.35 5.23
C GLN A 65 12.96 2.75 4.65
N ALA A 66 12.31 3.01 3.51
CA ALA A 66 12.38 4.32 2.86
C ALA A 66 11.46 5.34 3.53
N SER A 67 10.24 4.95 3.88
CA SER A 67 9.20 5.87 4.34
C SER A 67 8.99 5.86 5.85
N ARG A 68 9.37 4.79 6.52
CA ARG A 68 9.08 4.47 7.93
C ARG A 68 7.61 4.12 8.18
N TYR A 69 6.82 3.97 7.13
CA TYR A 69 5.43 3.54 7.26
C TYR A 69 5.33 2.03 7.12
N VAL A 70 4.60 1.40 8.03
CA VAL A 70 4.45 -0.05 8.07
C VAL A 70 3.19 -0.43 7.30
N GLY A 71 3.37 -0.93 6.08
CA GLY A 71 2.24 -1.26 5.20
C GLY A 71 1.27 -2.26 5.81
N TYR A 72 1.77 -3.27 6.52
CA TYR A 72 0.89 -4.28 7.14
C TYR A 72 0.01 -3.73 8.24
N LYS A 73 0.42 -2.67 8.93
CA LYS A 73 -0.45 -2.02 9.91
C LYS A 73 -1.67 -1.40 9.22
N ALA A 74 -1.44 -0.78 8.06
CA ALA A 74 -2.54 -0.19 7.29
C ALA A 74 -3.47 -1.28 6.75
N VAL A 75 -2.91 -2.36 6.21
CA VAL A 75 -3.69 -3.49 5.69
C VAL A 75 -4.54 -4.10 6.80
N LYS A 76 -3.92 -4.37 7.95
CA LYS A 76 -4.63 -4.96 9.09
C LYS A 76 -5.74 -4.04 9.58
N ALA A 77 -5.45 -2.75 9.72
CA ALA A 77 -6.45 -1.78 10.16
C ALA A 77 -7.64 -1.73 9.20
N ALA A 78 -7.37 -1.77 7.89
CA ALA A 78 -8.45 -1.76 6.90
C ALA A 78 -9.29 -3.02 6.96
N ARG A 79 -8.67 -4.18 7.18
CA ARG A 79 -9.39 -5.45 7.27
C ARG A 79 -10.26 -5.52 8.52
N GLU A 80 -9.83 -4.95 9.63
CA GLU A 80 -10.54 -4.98 10.89
C GLU A 80 -11.57 -3.88 11.06
N ALA A 81 -11.51 -2.85 10.21
CA ALA A 81 -12.40 -1.72 10.30
C ALA A 81 -13.80 -2.05 9.76
N ASN A 82 -14.79 -1.29 10.22
CA ASN A 82 -16.14 -1.41 9.72
C ASN A 82 -16.29 -0.75 8.35
N GLU A 83 -17.32 -1.20 7.62
CA GLU A 83 -17.64 -0.59 6.33
C GLU A 83 -17.83 0.92 6.48
N GLY A 84 -17.27 1.68 5.56
CA GLY A 84 -17.35 3.14 5.57
C GLY A 84 -16.38 3.84 6.52
N ALA A 85 -15.59 3.08 7.30
CA ALA A 85 -14.65 3.69 8.23
C ALA A 85 -13.50 4.39 7.52
N VAL A 86 -12.91 5.36 8.20
CA VAL A 86 -11.67 6.03 7.77
C VAL A 86 -10.51 5.38 8.50
N ILE A 87 -9.51 4.92 7.75
CA ILE A 87 -8.31 4.33 8.30
C ILE A 87 -7.33 5.45 8.60
N ARG A 88 -6.94 5.56 9.87
CA ARG A 88 -6.01 6.59 10.33
C ARG A 88 -5.08 5.98 11.37
N LEU A 89 -3.81 6.01 11.07
CA LEU A 89 -2.78 5.41 11.93
C LEU A 89 -1.98 6.45 12.72
#